data_0bdd14960cfaf357026218b5e674b87f
#
_entry.id   0bdd14960cfaf357026218b5e674b87f
#
_cell.length_a   1.000
_cell.length_b   1.000
_cell.length_c   1.000
_cell.angle_alpha   90.00
_cell.angle_beta   90.00
_cell.angle_gamma   90.00
#
_symmetry.space_group_name_H-M   'P 1'
#
loop_
_entity.id
_entity.type
_entity.pdbx_description
1 polymer ?
#
loop_
_entity_poly.entity_id
_entity_poly.type
_entity_poly.pdbx_seq_one_letter_code
_entity_poly.pdbx_strand_id
1 'polypeptide(L)'
;MVARFGCQKTTTKEKHHCAYSIGPPYRRWIVENAKRKGKIMDNGNKKGNFIGLLPLIIFIALYIISTAITGDAGTMPLNVGILIAIIFAFIFCRKKCKADGLKFDDMVTSFCKGGGDDTLILMFFIFLEAGIFYCVAGGMGAVASVSNLGLKLLPANMVLPGLFLIGCVLSFSMGTSMGTVTALMPIGIDIAAKTGMSLPLVCGIVVSGAMFGDNLSFISDTTIAATRTQEVQMKDKFKANFLMVLPAVIITFVLCIFQSSAASLDKSTLTWNLVQLLPYVLVIVLSLMGVHVILAMGAAIVAGLVIGIAQGSFTLVTALATVGDGIKCMEDTAAIAVMVGGLVALMSYLGGIDWLLNKLTKRVKSSRGAELSIAALVTLLDLATTNNTISIITAGPIAKDISDEFSVSRVRTASILDLFSSAGNGVCPWAGQILAAAGLAGVSTLSIVPFCWYSILMFVFGIFFILIGWPKGLSSNNAKNAEKAAK
;
A
#
# COMPACT_ATOMS: atom_id res chain seq x y z
N MET A 1 25.00 -12.48 -13.98
CA MET A 1 24.89 -13.77 -14.72
C MET A 1 24.06 -13.52 -15.96
N VAL A 2 24.66 -13.44 -17.11
CA VAL A 2 24.11 -12.95 -18.38
C VAL A 2 23.18 -14.00 -18.98
N ALA A 3 21.91 -13.67 -19.21
CA ALA A 3 20.98 -14.54 -19.91
C ALA A 3 21.26 -14.48 -21.42
N ARG A 4 21.67 -15.60 -22.01
CA ARG A 4 21.81 -15.79 -23.46
C ARG A 4 20.42 -15.93 -24.09
N PHE A 5 20.14 -15.07 -25.05
CA PHE A 5 19.00 -15.19 -25.99
C PHE A 5 19.30 -16.28 -27.02
N GLY A 6 18.49 -17.32 -27.07
CA GLY A 6 18.46 -18.31 -28.14
C GLY A 6 17.14 -18.22 -28.89
N CYS A 7 17.17 -17.65 -30.08
CA CYS A 7 16.03 -17.62 -30.99
C CYS A 7 16.15 -18.84 -31.93
N GLN A 8 15.30 -19.85 -31.77
CA GLN A 8 15.09 -20.91 -32.79
C GLN A 8 13.98 -20.49 -33.76
N LYS A 9 14.34 -20.34 -35.01
CA LYS A 9 13.41 -20.16 -36.14
C LYS A 9 12.78 -21.51 -36.49
N THR A 10 11.48 -21.65 -36.29
CA THR A 10 10.68 -22.69 -36.96
C THR A 10 9.65 -22.00 -37.88
N THR A 11 9.71 -22.38 -39.13
CA THR A 11 8.83 -21.95 -40.23
C THR A 11 7.48 -22.66 -40.08
N THR A 12 6.43 -21.93 -39.74
CA THR A 12 5.05 -22.13 -40.26
C THR A 12 4.15 -21.00 -39.74
N LYS A 13 3.25 -20.56 -40.61
CA LYS A 13 2.30 -19.45 -40.43
C LYS A 13 1.35 -19.72 -39.25
N GLU A 14 1.58 -19.06 -38.11
CA GLU A 14 0.55 -18.87 -37.08
C GLU A 14 0.77 -17.54 -36.34
N LYS A 15 -0.33 -16.92 -36.00
CA LYS A 15 -0.47 -15.54 -35.47
C LYS A 15 0.36 -15.35 -34.20
N HIS A 16 1.17 -14.29 -34.15
CA HIS A 16 1.95 -13.87 -33.00
C HIS A 16 1.06 -13.59 -31.77
N HIS A 17 1.01 -14.53 -30.85
CA HIS A 17 0.76 -14.28 -29.44
C HIS A 17 2.11 -14.36 -28.71
N CYS A 18 2.69 -13.23 -28.35
CA CYS A 18 3.79 -13.18 -27.41
C CYS A 18 3.26 -13.57 -26.01
N ALA A 19 3.29 -14.86 -25.71
CA ALA A 19 3.13 -15.34 -24.33
C ALA A 19 4.51 -15.26 -23.66
N TYR A 20 4.68 -14.36 -22.68
CA TYR A 20 5.81 -14.39 -21.76
C TYR A 20 5.77 -15.70 -20.98
N SER A 21 6.59 -16.67 -21.36
CA SER A 21 6.77 -17.90 -20.61
C SER A 21 7.79 -17.64 -19.51
N ILE A 22 7.33 -17.61 -18.28
CA ILE A 22 8.17 -17.62 -17.08
C ILE A 22 8.94 -18.94 -17.06
N GLY A 23 10.29 -18.87 -17.08
CA GLY A 23 11.17 -20.04 -17.17
C GLY A 23 11.00 -21.04 -16.02
N PRO A 24 11.36 -22.33 -16.25
CA PRO A 24 11.11 -23.43 -15.32
C PRO A 24 11.57 -23.24 -13.87
N PRO A 25 12.70 -22.55 -13.54
CA PRO A 25 13.13 -22.40 -12.14
C PRO A 25 12.23 -21.48 -11.32
N TYR A 26 11.65 -20.43 -11.93
CA TYR A 26 10.78 -19.50 -11.23
C TYR A 26 9.39 -20.10 -10.95
N ARG A 27 8.90 -20.92 -11.87
CA ARG A 27 7.65 -21.72 -11.66
C ARG A 27 7.81 -22.72 -10.52
N ARG A 28 8.98 -23.34 -10.41
CA ARG A 28 9.30 -24.28 -9.33
C ARG A 28 9.38 -23.58 -7.97
N TRP A 29 10.00 -22.41 -7.92
CA TRP A 29 10.10 -21.58 -6.72
C TRP A 29 8.73 -21.09 -6.23
N ILE A 30 7.84 -20.61 -7.14
CA ILE A 30 6.46 -20.22 -6.80
C ILE A 30 5.68 -21.42 -6.25
N VAL A 31 5.78 -22.58 -6.90
CA VAL A 31 5.07 -23.81 -6.47
C VAL A 31 5.65 -24.37 -5.16
N GLU A 32 6.96 -24.32 -4.96
CA GLU A 32 7.60 -24.75 -3.71
C GLU A 32 7.33 -23.78 -2.56
N ASN A 33 7.32 -22.47 -2.79
CA ASN A 33 6.92 -21.49 -1.78
C ASN A 33 5.42 -21.55 -1.48
N ALA A 34 4.57 -21.73 -2.48
CA ALA A 34 3.15 -21.99 -2.26
C ALA A 34 2.92 -23.31 -1.49
N LYS A 35 3.67 -24.37 -1.79
CA LYS A 35 3.65 -25.62 -1.01
C LYS A 35 4.27 -25.49 0.38
N ARG A 36 5.33 -24.69 0.56
CA ARG A 36 5.89 -24.36 1.89
C ARG A 36 4.91 -23.49 2.70
N LYS A 37 4.30 -22.49 2.09
CA LYS A 37 3.24 -21.68 2.72
C LYS A 37 1.97 -22.50 2.94
N GLY A 38 1.57 -23.37 2.03
CA GLY A 38 0.48 -24.33 2.20
C GLY A 38 0.72 -25.35 3.31
N LYS A 39 1.95 -25.80 3.54
CA LYS A 39 2.28 -26.67 4.69
C LYS A 39 2.22 -25.94 6.04
N ILE A 40 2.36 -24.62 6.06
CA ILE A 40 2.10 -23.78 7.25
C ILE A 40 0.59 -23.57 7.42
N MET A 41 -0.20 -23.63 6.34
CA MET A 41 -1.66 -23.49 6.33
C MET A 41 -2.41 -24.83 6.45
N ASP A 42 -1.77 -25.98 6.19
CA ASP A 42 -2.38 -27.32 6.26
C ASP A 42 -2.44 -27.91 7.69
N ASN A 43 -2.64 -27.03 8.68
CA ASN A 43 -3.13 -27.44 9.98
C ASN A 43 -4.66 -27.45 9.94
N GLY A 44 -5.22 -28.45 9.25
CA GLY A 44 -6.64 -28.72 9.23
C GLY A 44 -7.23 -28.57 10.63
N ASN A 45 -8.26 -27.70 10.77
CA ASN A 45 -9.16 -27.63 11.90
C ASN A 45 -8.59 -27.12 13.25
N LYS A 46 -7.61 -26.20 13.26
CA LYS A 46 -7.33 -25.45 14.48
C LYS A 46 -8.47 -24.45 14.70
N LYS A 47 -9.28 -24.68 15.74
CA LYS A 47 -10.18 -23.67 16.29
C LYS A 47 -9.32 -22.45 16.60
N GLY A 48 -9.42 -21.39 15.80
CA GLY A 48 -8.68 -20.16 16.01
C GLY A 48 -8.93 -19.61 17.43
N ASN A 49 -8.00 -18.81 17.95
CA ASN A 49 -8.04 -18.33 19.31
C ASN A 49 -8.06 -16.81 19.35
N PHE A 50 -9.13 -16.24 19.92
CA PHE A 50 -9.26 -14.79 20.13
C PHE A 50 -8.06 -14.14 20.85
N ILE A 51 -7.41 -14.88 21.76
CA ILE A 51 -6.25 -14.38 22.52
C ILE A 51 -5.09 -13.99 21.57
N GLY A 52 -4.99 -14.62 20.39
CA GLY A 52 -4.01 -14.23 19.39
C GLY A 52 -4.21 -12.82 18.82
N LEU A 53 -5.39 -12.21 18.95
CA LEU A 53 -5.63 -10.82 18.56
C LEU A 53 -5.37 -9.80 19.68
N LEU A 54 -5.18 -10.24 20.92
CA LEU A 54 -4.97 -9.34 22.07
C LEU A 54 -3.81 -8.36 21.88
N PRO A 55 -2.66 -8.72 21.30
CA PRO A 55 -1.57 -7.76 21.08
C PRO A 55 -2.00 -6.56 20.22
N LEU A 56 -2.77 -6.79 19.15
CA LEU A 56 -3.32 -5.72 18.31
C LEU A 56 -4.34 -4.87 19.07
N ILE A 57 -5.22 -5.52 19.84
CA ILE A 57 -6.24 -4.83 20.65
C ILE A 57 -5.56 -3.93 21.70
N ILE A 58 -4.50 -4.41 22.32
CA ILE A 58 -3.72 -3.63 23.30
C ILE A 58 -3.05 -2.43 22.64
N PHE A 59 -2.42 -2.65 21.49
CA PHE A 59 -1.82 -1.57 20.70
C PHE A 59 -2.84 -0.46 20.40
N ILE A 60 -4.01 -0.83 19.85
CA ILE A 60 -5.09 0.10 19.53
C ILE A 60 -5.63 0.78 20.80
N ALA A 61 -5.84 0.02 21.88
CA ALA A 61 -6.34 0.56 23.15
C ALA A 61 -5.37 1.57 23.76
N LEU A 62 -4.08 1.28 23.78
CA LEU A 62 -3.04 2.21 24.26
C LEU A 62 -3.05 3.52 23.45
N TYR A 63 -3.21 3.42 22.13
CA TYR A 63 -3.26 4.57 21.25
C TYR A 63 -4.49 5.44 21.53
N ILE A 64 -5.67 4.81 21.63
CA ILE A 64 -6.94 5.51 21.94
C ILE A 64 -6.87 6.15 23.34
N ILE A 65 -6.38 5.43 24.34
CA ILE A 65 -6.29 5.93 25.71
C ILE A 65 -5.30 7.11 25.79
N SER A 66 -4.12 7.01 25.14
CA SER A 66 -3.15 8.10 25.10
C SER A 66 -3.76 9.35 24.46
N THR A 67 -4.41 9.21 23.31
CA THR A 67 -5.09 10.30 22.61
C THR A 67 -6.22 10.92 23.45
N ALA A 68 -7.00 10.09 24.15
CA ALA A 68 -8.11 10.56 24.99
C ALA A 68 -7.63 11.35 26.21
N ILE A 69 -6.49 10.97 26.80
CA ILE A 69 -5.90 11.66 27.96
C ILE A 69 -5.24 12.97 27.56
N THR A 70 -4.52 13.00 26.45
CA THR A 70 -3.66 14.13 26.06
C THR A 70 -4.31 15.08 25.07
N GLY A 71 -5.38 14.64 24.40
CA GLY A 71 -6.03 15.39 23.31
C GLY A 71 -5.20 15.40 22.02
N ASP A 72 -4.02 14.78 22.00
CA ASP A 72 -3.14 14.72 20.85
C ASP A 72 -2.78 13.28 20.46
N ALA A 73 -3.08 12.91 19.24
CA ALA A 73 -2.80 11.59 18.65
C ALA A 73 -1.29 11.32 18.47
N GLY A 74 -0.44 12.35 18.51
CA GLY A 74 1.01 12.24 18.36
C GLY A 74 1.76 11.94 19.66
N THR A 75 1.08 12.01 20.82
CA THR A 75 1.75 11.92 22.14
C THR A 75 2.40 10.57 22.40
N MET A 76 1.84 9.47 21.88
CA MET A 76 2.46 8.15 21.99
C MET A 76 3.13 7.79 20.66
N PRO A 77 4.47 7.71 20.61
CA PRO A 77 5.16 7.24 19.40
C PRO A 77 4.73 5.83 19.02
N LEU A 78 4.52 5.59 17.74
CA LEU A 78 3.97 4.35 17.21
C LEU A 78 4.86 3.14 17.54
N ASN A 79 6.19 3.32 17.45
CA ASN A 79 7.19 2.32 17.81
C ASN A 79 7.07 1.85 19.28
N VAL A 80 6.79 2.78 20.21
CA VAL A 80 6.60 2.46 21.62
C VAL A 80 5.34 1.61 21.84
N GLY A 81 4.22 2.00 21.24
CA GLY A 81 2.96 1.24 21.34
C GLY A 81 3.08 -0.18 20.78
N ILE A 82 3.75 -0.33 19.63
CA ILE A 82 4.00 -1.65 19.02
C ILE A 82 4.94 -2.49 19.90
N LEU A 83 6.01 -1.89 20.43
CA LEU A 83 6.94 -2.58 21.31
C LEU A 83 6.23 -3.12 22.58
N ILE A 84 5.38 -2.31 23.20
CA ILE A 84 4.58 -2.75 24.37
C ILE A 84 3.67 -3.92 23.98
N ALA A 85 3.02 -3.86 22.80
CA ALA A 85 2.17 -4.95 22.32
C ALA A 85 2.95 -6.25 22.08
N ILE A 86 4.16 -6.15 21.52
CA ILE A 86 5.07 -7.29 21.29
C ILE A 86 5.49 -7.90 22.63
N ILE A 87 5.94 -7.08 23.60
CA ILE A 87 6.35 -7.53 24.94
C ILE A 87 5.17 -8.22 25.65
N PHE A 88 3.97 -7.61 25.56
CA PHE A 88 2.77 -8.22 26.11
C PHE A 88 2.48 -9.59 25.47
N ALA A 89 2.59 -9.72 24.15
CA ALA A 89 2.40 -10.98 23.45
C ALA A 89 3.37 -12.07 23.97
N PHE A 90 4.65 -11.75 24.11
CA PHE A 90 5.65 -12.69 24.62
C PHE A 90 5.43 -13.09 26.08
N ILE A 91 5.01 -12.17 26.93
CA ILE A 91 4.84 -12.44 28.38
C ILE A 91 3.52 -13.18 28.64
N PHE A 92 2.40 -12.63 28.19
CA PHE A 92 1.07 -13.11 28.57
C PHE A 92 0.60 -14.31 27.74
N CYS A 93 0.94 -14.36 26.48
CA CYS A 93 0.56 -15.50 25.65
C CYS A 93 1.42 -16.76 25.92
N ARG A 94 2.59 -16.61 26.58
CA ARG A 94 3.46 -17.74 26.95
C ARG A 94 2.76 -18.79 27.81
N LYS A 95 1.93 -18.37 28.78
CA LYS A 95 1.20 -19.31 29.66
C LYS A 95 0.25 -20.21 28.87
N LYS A 96 -0.43 -19.64 27.88
CA LYS A 96 -1.35 -20.37 27.02
C LYS A 96 -0.63 -21.22 25.98
N CYS A 97 0.49 -20.72 25.44
CA CYS A 97 1.33 -21.50 24.54
C CYS A 97 1.79 -22.81 25.18
N LYS A 98 2.15 -22.81 26.48
CA LYS A 98 2.48 -24.03 27.23
C LYS A 98 1.30 -25.02 27.31
N ALA A 99 0.08 -24.51 27.53
CA ALA A 99 -1.12 -25.33 27.62
C ALA A 99 -1.49 -25.97 26.26
N ASP A 100 -1.24 -25.27 25.14
CA ASP A 100 -1.49 -25.72 23.78
C ASP A 100 -0.28 -26.44 23.13
N GLY A 101 0.79 -26.74 23.91
CA GLY A 101 2.00 -27.42 23.44
C GLY A 101 2.93 -26.56 22.56
N LEU A 102 2.70 -25.24 22.49
CA LEU A 102 3.52 -24.30 21.73
C LEU A 102 4.78 -23.92 22.52
N LYS A 103 5.93 -23.82 21.85
CA LYS A 103 7.21 -23.47 22.46
C LYS A 103 7.49 -21.97 22.34
N PHE A 104 8.16 -21.42 23.34
CA PHE A 104 8.56 -20.01 23.34
C PHE A 104 9.52 -19.69 22.19
N ASP A 105 10.47 -20.59 21.91
CA ASP A 105 11.44 -20.41 20.82
C ASP A 105 10.75 -20.36 19.44
N ASP A 106 9.64 -21.08 19.28
CA ASP A 106 8.85 -21.02 18.06
C ASP A 106 8.10 -19.70 17.91
N MET A 107 7.69 -19.07 19.03
CA MET A 107 7.13 -17.71 19.04
C MET A 107 8.16 -16.69 18.55
N VAL A 108 9.39 -16.75 19.12
CA VAL A 108 10.50 -15.86 18.72
C VAL A 108 10.84 -16.10 17.24
N THR A 109 10.93 -17.35 16.82
CA THR A 109 11.18 -17.71 15.42
C THR A 109 10.09 -17.20 14.49
N SER A 110 8.81 -17.29 14.88
CA SER A 110 7.69 -16.76 14.11
C SER A 110 7.76 -15.24 13.99
N PHE A 111 8.06 -14.55 15.09
CA PHE A 111 8.27 -13.10 15.11
C PHE A 111 9.40 -12.68 14.16
N CYS A 112 10.58 -13.31 14.25
CA CYS A 112 11.72 -13.00 13.39
C CYS A 112 11.41 -13.27 11.90
N LYS A 113 10.71 -14.37 11.58
CA LYS A 113 10.29 -14.67 10.21
C LYS A 113 9.29 -13.65 9.68
N GLY A 114 8.37 -13.16 10.51
CA GLY A 114 7.41 -12.15 10.12
C GLY A 114 8.06 -10.79 9.87
N GLY A 115 8.92 -10.35 10.78
CA GLY A 115 9.69 -9.10 10.60
C GLY A 115 10.70 -9.16 9.44
N GLY A 116 11.21 -10.35 9.13
CA GLY A 116 12.10 -10.61 8.00
C GLY A 116 11.39 -11.05 6.71
N ASP A 117 10.09 -10.80 6.55
CA ASP A 117 9.37 -11.06 5.28
C ASP A 117 9.95 -10.20 4.17
N ASP A 118 10.11 -10.80 2.98
CA ASP A 118 10.73 -10.16 1.82
C ASP A 118 10.10 -8.79 1.49
N THR A 119 8.78 -8.69 1.62
CA THR A 119 8.04 -7.43 1.35
C THR A 119 8.35 -6.35 2.38
N LEU A 120 8.45 -6.74 3.66
CA LEU A 120 8.72 -5.78 4.74
C LEU A 120 10.18 -5.31 4.74
N ILE A 121 11.10 -6.19 4.40
CA ILE A 121 12.51 -5.79 4.19
C ILE A 121 12.64 -4.88 2.97
N LEU A 122 11.89 -5.15 1.89
CA LEU A 122 11.82 -4.24 0.75
C LEU A 122 11.28 -2.85 1.16
N MET A 123 10.20 -2.80 1.96
CA MET A 123 9.65 -1.55 2.49
C MET A 123 10.64 -0.82 3.39
N PHE A 124 11.39 -1.54 4.22
CA PHE A 124 12.47 -0.97 5.03
C PHE A 124 13.47 -0.19 4.17
N PHE A 125 13.95 -0.78 3.08
CA PHE A 125 14.86 -0.10 2.16
C PHE A 125 14.21 1.10 1.45
N ILE A 126 12.96 0.98 1.02
CA ILE A 126 12.22 2.08 0.38
C ILE A 126 12.05 3.26 1.34
N PHE A 127 11.81 3.02 2.63
CA PHE A 127 11.74 4.10 3.62
C PHE A 127 13.07 4.83 3.76
N LEU A 128 14.19 4.09 3.85
CA LEU A 128 15.52 4.72 3.92
C LEU A 128 15.82 5.54 2.67
N GLU A 129 15.56 4.99 1.47
CA GLU A 129 15.72 5.72 0.21
C GLU A 129 14.82 6.96 0.12
N ALA A 130 13.59 6.88 0.64
CA ALA A 130 12.67 8.02 0.68
C ALA A 130 13.22 9.17 1.53
N GLY A 131 13.76 8.87 2.70
CA GLY A 131 14.40 9.85 3.57
C GLY A 131 15.66 10.45 2.93
N ILE A 132 16.50 9.62 2.31
CA ILE A 132 17.69 10.09 1.57
C ILE A 132 17.28 11.00 0.41
N PHE A 133 16.30 10.58 -0.39
CA PHE A 133 15.79 11.38 -1.51
C PHE A 133 15.21 12.71 -1.03
N TYR A 134 14.43 12.71 0.05
CA TYR A 134 13.88 13.93 0.67
C TYR A 134 14.97 14.93 1.06
N CYS A 135 16.00 14.48 1.79
CA CYS A 135 17.09 15.34 2.23
C CYS A 135 17.96 15.83 1.06
N VAL A 136 18.28 14.96 0.11
CA VAL A 136 19.08 15.31 -1.09
C VAL A 136 18.32 16.27 -1.99
N ALA A 137 17.06 15.97 -2.32
CA ALA A 137 16.22 16.82 -3.17
C ALA A 137 15.92 18.19 -2.51
N GLY A 138 15.73 18.20 -1.18
CA GLY A 138 15.60 19.42 -0.40
C GLY A 138 16.87 20.27 -0.43
N GLY A 139 18.01 19.68 -0.08
CA GLY A 139 19.29 20.38 0.02
C GLY A 139 19.83 20.93 -1.30
N MET A 140 19.53 20.27 -2.44
CA MET A 140 19.90 20.78 -3.77
C MET A 140 18.88 21.77 -4.37
N GLY A 141 17.71 21.98 -3.69
CA GLY A 141 16.65 22.88 -4.14
C GLY A 141 15.67 22.27 -5.16
N ALA A 142 15.72 20.95 -5.39
CA ALA A 142 14.81 20.27 -6.31
C ALA A 142 13.36 20.32 -5.85
N VAL A 143 13.09 20.10 -4.55
CA VAL A 143 11.75 20.18 -3.96
C VAL A 143 11.16 21.56 -4.20
N ALA A 144 11.91 22.62 -3.86
CA ALA A 144 11.48 24.00 -4.05
C ALA A 144 11.21 24.32 -5.53
N SER A 145 12.08 23.87 -6.44
CA SER A 145 11.91 24.10 -7.89
C SER A 145 10.66 23.42 -8.45
N VAL A 146 10.37 22.17 -8.07
CA VAL A 146 9.16 21.45 -8.52
C VAL A 146 7.89 22.10 -7.97
N SER A 147 7.86 22.36 -6.66
CA SER A 147 6.69 22.99 -6.02
C SER A 147 6.43 24.41 -6.55
N ASN A 148 7.48 25.24 -6.72
CA ASN A 148 7.37 26.57 -7.30
C ASN A 148 6.83 26.54 -8.72
N LEU A 149 7.31 25.60 -9.55
CA LEU A 149 6.79 25.42 -10.91
C LEU A 149 5.31 25.06 -10.87
N GLY A 150 4.91 24.11 -10.03
CA GLY A 150 3.52 23.71 -9.84
C GLY A 150 2.64 24.89 -9.37
N LEU A 151 3.06 25.61 -8.34
CA LEU A 151 2.34 26.78 -7.80
C LEU A 151 2.25 27.93 -8.81
N LYS A 152 3.25 28.09 -9.67
CA LYS A 152 3.26 29.12 -10.72
C LYS A 152 2.29 28.78 -11.86
N LEU A 153 2.23 27.53 -12.27
CA LEU A 153 1.40 27.06 -13.38
C LEU A 153 -0.06 26.87 -12.99
N LEU A 154 -0.34 26.39 -11.78
CA LEU A 154 -1.70 26.08 -11.36
C LEU A 154 -2.40 27.30 -10.74
N PRO A 155 -3.72 27.48 -10.99
CA PRO A 155 -4.56 28.38 -10.20
C PRO A 155 -4.58 27.92 -8.72
N ALA A 156 -4.80 28.84 -7.80
CA ALA A 156 -4.77 28.58 -6.36
C ALA A 156 -5.72 27.44 -5.93
N ASN A 157 -6.92 27.43 -6.50
CA ASN A 157 -7.93 26.40 -6.24
C ASN A 157 -7.63 25.03 -6.91
N MET A 158 -6.61 24.94 -7.76
CA MET A 158 -6.22 23.74 -8.47
C MET A 158 -4.93 23.08 -7.94
N VAL A 159 -4.34 23.63 -6.87
CA VAL A 159 -3.09 23.09 -6.30
C VAL A 159 -3.32 21.70 -5.69
N LEU A 160 -4.28 21.57 -4.78
CA LEU A 160 -4.63 20.25 -4.21
C LEU A 160 -5.21 19.27 -5.24
N PRO A 161 -6.19 19.68 -6.09
CA PRO A 161 -6.65 18.81 -7.16
C PRO A 161 -5.53 18.35 -8.10
N GLY A 162 -4.61 19.26 -8.44
CA GLY A 162 -3.44 18.93 -9.26
C GLY A 162 -2.52 17.92 -8.61
N LEU A 163 -2.23 18.08 -7.32
CA LEU A 163 -1.42 17.13 -6.54
C LEU A 163 -2.08 15.75 -6.48
N PHE A 164 -3.40 15.70 -6.25
CA PHE A 164 -4.18 14.46 -6.29
C PHE A 164 -4.10 13.77 -7.65
N LEU A 165 -4.35 14.51 -8.74
CA LEU A 165 -4.32 13.94 -10.10
C LEU A 165 -2.93 13.46 -10.51
N ILE A 166 -1.88 14.21 -10.18
CA ILE A 166 -0.49 13.78 -10.42
C ILE A 166 -0.24 12.49 -9.66
N GLY A 167 -0.66 12.40 -8.39
CA GLY A 167 -0.59 11.18 -7.61
C GLY A 167 -1.30 10.00 -8.26
N CYS A 168 -2.51 10.21 -8.77
CA CYS A 168 -3.27 9.17 -9.49
C CYS A 168 -2.53 8.68 -10.75
N VAL A 169 -2.01 9.61 -11.57
CA VAL A 169 -1.30 9.27 -12.82
C VAL A 169 0.00 8.52 -12.53
N LEU A 170 0.79 9.01 -11.56
CA LEU A 170 2.04 8.35 -11.17
C LEU A 170 1.80 6.97 -10.60
N SER A 171 0.87 6.85 -9.65
CA SER A 171 0.55 5.58 -9.01
C SER A 171 0.01 4.55 -10.01
N PHE A 172 -0.87 4.98 -10.91
CA PHE A 172 -1.36 4.13 -12.01
C PHE A 172 -0.22 3.60 -12.88
N SER A 173 0.74 4.47 -13.20
CA SER A 173 1.87 4.16 -14.08
C SER A 173 2.95 3.33 -13.40
N MET A 174 3.22 3.59 -12.11
CA MET A 174 4.21 2.86 -11.31
C MET A 174 3.68 1.53 -10.79
N GLY A 175 2.36 1.39 -10.63
CA GLY A 175 1.72 0.24 -10.02
C GLY A 175 2.01 0.09 -8.52
N THR A 176 2.46 1.15 -7.86
CA THR A 176 2.79 1.13 -6.42
C THR A 176 2.45 2.45 -5.75
N SER A 177 1.62 2.38 -4.71
CA SER A 177 1.28 3.52 -3.86
C SER A 177 2.47 4.00 -3.05
N MET A 178 3.30 3.08 -2.54
CA MET A 178 4.48 3.41 -1.76
C MET A 178 5.46 4.28 -2.55
N GLY A 179 5.82 3.87 -3.78
CA GLY A 179 6.71 4.64 -4.65
C GLY A 179 6.15 6.03 -4.97
N THR A 180 4.83 6.14 -5.14
CA THR A 180 4.17 7.42 -5.41
C THR A 180 4.21 8.34 -4.19
N VAL A 181 3.91 7.84 -2.99
CA VAL A 181 3.99 8.62 -1.74
C VAL A 181 5.39 9.14 -1.53
N THR A 182 6.40 8.27 -1.63
CA THR A 182 7.80 8.66 -1.40
C THR A 182 8.31 9.70 -2.40
N ALA A 183 7.85 9.66 -3.64
CA ALA A 183 8.23 10.63 -4.67
C ALA A 183 7.50 11.98 -4.50
N LEU A 184 6.20 11.99 -4.16
CA LEU A 184 5.40 13.20 -4.11
C LEU A 184 5.36 13.89 -2.74
N MET A 185 5.57 13.17 -1.65
CA MET A 185 5.45 13.73 -0.31
C MET A 185 6.37 14.94 -0.06
N PRO A 186 7.64 14.94 -0.47
CA PRO A 186 8.51 16.11 -0.34
C PRO A 186 7.91 17.38 -0.99
N ILE A 187 7.33 17.21 -2.19
CA ILE A 187 6.67 18.31 -2.92
C ILE A 187 5.43 18.79 -2.16
N GLY A 188 4.61 17.85 -1.67
CA GLY A 188 3.42 18.16 -0.86
C GLY A 188 3.76 18.94 0.40
N ILE A 189 4.81 18.55 1.12
CA ILE A 189 5.29 19.25 2.34
C ILE A 189 5.70 20.68 2.01
N ASP A 190 6.47 20.91 0.95
CA ASP A 190 6.91 22.25 0.55
C ASP A 190 5.74 23.12 0.07
N ILE A 191 4.77 22.53 -0.66
CA ILE A 191 3.51 23.21 -1.03
C ILE A 191 2.74 23.62 0.23
N ALA A 192 2.56 22.74 1.21
CA ALA A 192 1.87 23.04 2.46
C ALA A 192 2.53 24.22 3.20
N ALA A 193 3.85 24.20 3.32
CA ALA A 193 4.62 25.25 3.95
C ALA A 193 4.47 26.61 3.25
N LYS A 194 4.45 26.64 1.91
CA LYS A 194 4.34 27.87 1.12
C LYS A 194 2.92 28.43 1.05
N THR A 195 1.92 27.55 1.03
CA THR A 195 0.51 27.93 0.88
C THR A 195 -0.23 28.15 2.20
N GLY A 196 0.37 27.73 3.33
CA GLY A 196 -0.29 27.72 4.64
C GLY A 196 -1.40 26.68 4.79
N MET A 197 -1.52 25.74 3.83
CA MET A 197 -2.46 24.61 3.94
C MET A 197 -2.05 23.66 5.05
N SER A 198 -3.04 23.03 5.69
CA SER A 198 -2.79 22.02 6.72
C SER A 198 -1.90 20.89 6.18
N LEU A 199 -0.76 20.65 6.81
CA LEU A 199 0.17 19.60 6.41
C LEU A 199 -0.47 18.20 6.42
N PRO A 200 -1.26 17.79 7.45
CA PRO A 200 -1.99 16.52 7.41
C PRO A 200 -2.97 16.40 6.24
N LEU A 201 -3.65 17.49 5.85
CA LEU A 201 -4.52 17.53 4.69
C LEU A 201 -3.74 17.22 3.41
N VAL A 202 -2.63 17.92 3.18
CA VAL A 202 -1.81 17.70 1.99
C VAL A 202 -1.24 16.28 1.96
N CYS A 203 -0.78 15.76 3.10
CA CYS A 203 -0.34 14.36 3.22
C CYS A 203 -1.45 13.37 2.86
N GLY A 204 -2.67 13.57 3.37
CA GLY A 204 -3.82 12.71 3.07
C GLY A 204 -4.21 12.73 1.60
N ILE A 205 -4.07 13.88 0.92
CA ILE A 205 -4.33 14.00 -0.51
C ILE A 205 -3.26 13.29 -1.35
N VAL A 206 -1.98 13.37 -0.98
CA VAL A 206 -0.91 12.61 -1.63
C VAL A 206 -1.15 11.11 -1.48
N VAL A 207 -1.47 10.64 -0.27
CA VAL A 207 -1.83 9.23 -0.02
C VAL A 207 -3.06 8.84 -0.84
N SER A 208 -4.09 9.70 -0.87
CA SER A 208 -5.31 9.45 -1.66
C SER A 208 -5.02 9.26 -3.14
N GLY A 209 -4.16 10.10 -3.73
CA GLY A 209 -3.72 9.95 -5.13
C GLY A 209 -2.90 8.68 -5.36
N ALA A 210 -2.03 8.35 -4.40
CA ALA A 210 -1.19 7.15 -4.46
C ALA A 210 -2.01 5.85 -4.43
N MET A 211 -3.07 5.78 -3.62
CA MET A 211 -3.93 4.60 -3.51
C MET A 211 -4.75 4.29 -4.78
N PHE A 212 -4.88 5.27 -5.69
CA PHE A 212 -5.55 5.07 -6.96
C PHE A 212 -4.89 3.97 -7.82
N GLY A 213 -3.56 3.94 -7.86
CA GLY A 213 -2.82 2.97 -8.67
C GLY A 213 -2.87 1.56 -8.12
N ASP A 214 -2.83 1.38 -6.80
CA ASP A 214 -2.94 0.05 -6.20
C ASP A 214 -4.24 -0.65 -6.64
N ASN A 215 -5.33 0.09 -6.73
CA ASN A 215 -6.63 -0.43 -7.11
C ASN A 215 -6.83 -0.57 -8.63
N LEU A 216 -6.29 0.32 -9.45
CA LEU A 216 -6.62 0.41 -10.88
C LEU A 216 -5.46 0.08 -11.82
N SER A 217 -4.20 0.10 -11.38
CA SER A 217 -3.08 -0.20 -12.27
C SER A 217 -3.06 -1.67 -12.71
N PHE A 218 -2.72 -1.89 -14.00
CA PHE A 218 -2.56 -3.23 -14.55
C PHE A 218 -1.28 -3.93 -14.09
N ILE A 219 -0.31 -3.19 -13.58
CA ILE A 219 0.98 -3.70 -13.13
C ILE A 219 1.10 -3.76 -11.60
N SER A 220 0.07 -3.34 -10.87
CA SER A 220 0.04 -3.41 -9.41
C SER A 220 0.01 -4.85 -8.91
N ASP A 221 0.80 -5.14 -7.88
CA ASP A 221 0.85 -6.45 -7.22
C ASP A 221 -0.52 -6.86 -6.66
N THR A 222 -1.31 -5.90 -6.17
CA THR A 222 -2.66 -6.12 -5.66
C THR A 222 -3.61 -6.57 -6.76
N THR A 223 -3.59 -5.91 -7.92
CA THR A 223 -4.36 -6.29 -9.10
C THR A 223 -3.97 -7.68 -9.60
N ILE A 224 -2.66 -7.97 -9.64
CA ILE A 224 -2.14 -9.28 -10.04
C ILE A 224 -2.60 -10.36 -9.04
N ALA A 225 -2.48 -10.11 -7.75
CA ALA A 225 -2.91 -11.03 -6.70
C ALA A 225 -4.41 -11.30 -6.76
N ALA A 226 -5.25 -10.26 -6.87
CA ALA A 226 -6.70 -10.39 -6.93
C ALA A 226 -7.16 -11.17 -8.16
N THR A 227 -6.59 -10.85 -9.34
CA THR A 227 -6.98 -11.53 -10.58
C THR A 227 -6.49 -12.97 -10.65
N ARG A 228 -5.29 -13.26 -10.14
CA ARG A 228 -4.72 -14.61 -10.12
C ARG A 228 -5.43 -15.53 -9.15
N THR A 229 -5.77 -15.06 -7.95
CA THR A 229 -6.48 -15.87 -6.95
C THR A 229 -7.90 -16.23 -7.40
N GLN A 230 -8.54 -15.36 -8.19
CA GLN A 230 -9.89 -15.57 -8.72
C GLN A 230 -9.92 -16.12 -10.15
N GLU A 231 -8.76 -16.32 -10.79
CA GLU A 231 -8.63 -16.85 -12.18
C GLU A 231 -9.41 -16.00 -13.21
N VAL A 232 -9.32 -14.67 -13.11
CA VAL A 232 -10.01 -13.73 -14.00
C VAL A 232 -9.02 -12.86 -14.77
N GLN A 233 -9.50 -12.26 -15.88
CA GLN A 233 -8.68 -11.34 -16.65
C GLN A 233 -8.59 -9.97 -15.97
N MET A 234 -7.39 -9.37 -15.99
CA MET A 234 -7.16 -8.03 -15.44
C MET A 234 -8.08 -6.97 -16.04
N LYS A 235 -8.36 -7.05 -17.35
CA LYS A 235 -9.23 -6.13 -18.05
C LYS A 235 -10.67 -6.10 -17.51
N ASP A 236 -11.19 -7.27 -17.13
CA ASP A 236 -12.56 -7.37 -16.60
C ASP A 236 -12.63 -6.84 -15.17
N LYS A 237 -11.63 -7.17 -14.33
CA LYS A 237 -11.47 -6.60 -12.98
C LYS A 237 -11.31 -5.08 -13.04
N PHE A 238 -10.47 -4.56 -13.95
CA PHE A 238 -10.28 -3.13 -14.12
C PHE A 238 -11.58 -2.40 -14.41
N LYS A 239 -12.39 -2.91 -15.35
CA LYS A 239 -13.70 -2.31 -15.68
C LYS A 239 -14.62 -2.27 -14.47
N ALA A 240 -14.65 -3.36 -13.68
CA ALA A 240 -15.46 -3.44 -12.49
C ALA A 240 -15.02 -2.40 -11.43
N ASN A 241 -13.72 -2.36 -11.13
CA ASN A 241 -13.15 -1.43 -10.15
C ASN A 241 -13.31 0.03 -10.59
N PHE A 242 -12.99 0.35 -11.85
CA PHE A 242 -13.10 1.72 -12.36
C PHE A 242 -14.50 2.30 -12.15
N LEU A 243 -15.54 1.53 -12.50
CA LEU A 243 -16.92 1.97 -12.29
C LEU A 243 -17.24 2.17 -10.80
N MET A 244 -16.74 1.31 -9.93
CA MET A 244 -17.02 1.38 -8.48
C MET A 244 -16.29 2.53 -7.78
N VAL A 245 -15.08 2.89 -8.24
CA VAL A 245 -14.28 3.94 -7.59
C VAL A 245 -14.41 5.31 -8.25
N LEU A 246 -14.96 5.39 -9.46
CA LEU A 246 -15.12 6.67 -10.18
C LEU A 246 -15.82 7.75 -9.35
N PRO A 247 -16.92 7.48 -8.62
CA PRO A 247 -17.53 8.50 -7.76
C PRO A 247 -16.58 8.95 -6.63
N ALA A 248 -15.78 8.04 -6.06
CA ALA A 248 -14.79 8.40 -5.04
C ALA A 248 -13.72 9.34 -5.59
N VAL A 249 -13.23 9.10 -6.81
CA VAL A 249 -12.28 9.98 -7.49
C VAL A 249 -12.86 11.37 -7.72
N ILE A 250 -14.08 11.42 -8.29
CA ILE A 250 -14.76 12.70 -8.60
C ILE A 250 -15.00 13.52 -7.33
N ILE A 251 -15.53 12.88 -6.28
CA ILE A 251 -15.81 13.58 -5.02
C ILE A 251 -14.52 14.01 -4.34
N THR A 252 -13.47 13.18 -4.31
CA THR A 252 -12.16 13.58 -3.77
C THR A 252 -11.62 14.80 -4.53
N PHE A 253 -11.68 14.79 -5.86
CA PHE A 253 -11.25 15.91 -6.70
C PHE A 253 -12.02 17.20 -6.38
N VAL A 254 -13.35 17.11 -6.24
CA VAL A 254 -14.21 18.25 -5.90
C VAL A 254 -13.91 18.76 -4.48
N LEU A 255 -13.73 17.87 -3.50
CA LEU A 255 -13.33 18.26 -2.14
C LEU A 255 -11.98 18.98 -2.14
N CYS A 256 -11.02 18.53 -2.95
CA CYS A 256 -9.73 19.19 -3.11
C CYS A 256 -9.89 20.62 -3.63
N ILE A 257 -10.82 20.90 -4.57
CA ILE A 257 -11.09 22.26 -5.07
C ILE A 257 -11.54 23.18 -3.94
N PHE A 258 -12.47 22.73 -3.08
CA PHE A 258 -13.01 23.52 -1.98
C PHE A 258 -12.01 23.74 -0.84
N GLN A 259 -11.08 22.81 -0.64
CA GLN A 259 -10.05 22.91 0.41
C GLN A 259 -8.73 23.54 -0.08
N SER A 260 -8.60 23.72 -1.39
CA SER A 260 -7.43 24.36 -1.97
C SER A 260 -7.53 25.86 -1.73
N SER A 261 -6.98 26.33 -0.63
CA SER A 261 -6.78 27.74 -0.33
C SER A 261 -5.28 28.04 -0.44
N ALA A 262 -4.82 28.47 -1.60
CA ALA A 262 -3.53 29.15 -1.63
C ALA A 262 -3.78 30.56 -1.10
N ALA A 263 -3.18 30.90 0.04
CA ALA A 263 -2.97 32.29 0.42
C ALA A 263 -2.45 33.03 -0.81
N SER A 264 -2.70 34.32 -0.92
CA SER A 264 -2.27 35.17 -2.05
C SER A 264 -0.74 35.12 -2.19
N LEU A 265 -0.24 34.03 -2.77
CA LEU A 265 1.18 33.84 -3.08
C LEU A 265 1.55 34.81 -4.20
N ASP A 266 2.56 35.62 -3.95
CA ASP A 266 3.17 36.43 -5.02
C ASP A 266 3.93 35.46 -5.95
N LYS A 267 3.29 35.12 -7.08
CA LYS A 267 3.85 34.20 -8.09
C LYS A 267 5.14 34.73 -8.71
N SER A 268 5.46 36.04 -8.57
CA SER A 268 6.68 36.65 -9.10
C SER A 268 7.93 36.19 -8.34
N THR A 269 7.78 35.87 -7.05
CA THR A 269 8.89 35.42 -6.19
C THR A 269 9.22 33.93 -6.36
N LEU A 270 8.36 33.17 -7.03
CA LEU A 270 8.54 31.73 -7.23
C LEU A 270 9.55 31.45 -8.34
N THR A 271 10.80 31.21 -7.94
CA THR A 271 11.89 30.83 -8.84
C THR A 271 12.01 29.30 -8.94
N TRP A 272 12.39 28.80 -10.10
CA TRP A 272 12.65 27.39 -10.32
C TRP A 272 13.81 27.21 -11.31
N ASN A 273 14.48 26.06 -11.22
CA ASN A 273 15.62 25.72 -12.07
C ASN A 273 15.37 24.36 -12.75
N LEU A 274 15.48 24.34 -14.09
CA LEU A 274 15.23 23.15 -14.88
C LEU A 274 16.15 21.98 -14.51
N VAL A 275 17.43 22.24 -14.19
CA VAL A 275 18.39 21.22 -13.80
C VAL A 275 18.01 20.56 -12.48
N GLN A 276 17.43 21.33 -11.54
CA GLN A 276 16.97 20.82 -10.25
C GLN A 276 15.71 19.94 -10.37
N LEU A 277 14.99 19.99 -11.49
CA LEU A 277 13.83 19.12 -11.75
C LEU A 277 14.27 17.71 -12.15
N LEU A 278 15.49 17.53 -12.64
CA LEU A 278 15.96 16.25 -13.23
C LEU A 278 15.80 15.02 -12.31
N PRO A 279 16.08 15.08 -11.00
CA PRO A 279 15.87 13.89 -10.12
C PRO A 279 14.42 13.45 -10.11
N TYR A 280 13.45 14.36 -10.05
CA TYR A 280 12.02 14.04 -10.11
C TYR A 280 11.60 13.50 -11.48
N VAL A 281 12.07 14.14 -12.55
CA VAL A 281 11.83 13.65 -13.93
C VAL A 281 12.38 12.22 -14.08
N LEU A 282 13.56 11.95 -13.52
CA LEU A 282 14.20 10.64 -13.59
C LEU A 282 13.38 9.58 -12.85
N VAL A 283 12.90 9.87 -11.63
CA VAL A 283 11.98 8.95 -10.90
C VAL A 283 10.76 8.64 -11.76
N ILE A 284 10.11 9.67 -12.30
CA ILE A 284 8.89 9.52 -13.09
C ILE A 284 9.15 8.70 -14.35
N VAL A 285 10.17 9.06 -15.13
CA VAL A 285 10.48 8.39 -16.40
C VAL A 285 10.87 6.93 -16.18
N LEU A 286 11.75 6.64 -15.21
CA LEU A 286 12.16 5.27 -14.91
C LEU A 286 10.98 4.43 -14.41
N SER A 287 10.11 5.01 -13.58
CA SER A 287 8.92 4.33 -13.10
C SER A 287 7.92 4.04 -14.24
N LEU A 288 7.70 5.00 -15.16
CA LEU A 288 6.89 4.79 -16.37
C LEU A 288 7.46 3.72 -17.29
N MET A 289 8.79 3.55 -17.31
CA MET A 289 9.46 2.48 -18.03
C MET A 289 9.39 1.11 -17.32
N GLY A 290 8.74 1.02 -16.15
CA GLY A 290 8.60 -0.21 -15.37
C GLY A 290 9.87 -0.58 -14.59
N VAL A 291 10.79 0.35 -14.37
CA VAL A 291 11.99 0.13 -13.53
C VAL A 291 11.54 0.03 -12.07
N HIS A 292 12.11 -0.92 -11.35
CA HIS A 292 11.81 -1.14 -9.93
C HIS A 292 12.06 0.10 -9.08
N VAL A 293 11.17 0.40 -8.12
CA VAL A 293 11.19 1.64 -7.32
C VAL A 293 12.54 1.91 -6.66
N ILE A 294 13.21 0.91 -6.08
CA ILE A 294 14.56 1.06 -5.49
C ILE A 294 15.55 1.60 -6.52
N LEU A 295 15.57 1.04 -7.73
CA LEU A 295 16.50 1.50 -8.77
C LEU A 295 16.15 2.90 -9.27
N ALA A 296 14.87 3.23 -9.39
CA ALA A 296 14.42 4.55 -9.82
C ALA A 296 14.76 5.62 -8.77
N MET A 297 14.50 5.35 -7.49
CA MET A 297 14.83 6.24 -6.38
C MET A 297 16.35 6.36 -6.20
N GLY A 298 17.08 5.23 -6.22
CA GLY A 298 18.55 5.23 -6.13
C GLY A 298 19.21 6.04 -7.25
N ALA A 299 18.76 5.89 -8.50
CA ALA A 299 19.23 6.69 -9.63
C ALA A 299 18.96 8.19 -9.44
N ALA A 300 17.78 8.54 -8.92
CA ALA A 300 17.42 9.93 -8.64
C ALA A 300 18.24 10.53 -7.49
N ILE A 301 18.52 9.75 -6.45
CA ILE A 301 19.42 10.17 -5.35
C ILE A 301 20.83 10.46 -5.90
N VAL A 302 21.38 9.55 -6.68
CA VAL A 302 22.71 9.74 -7.30
C VAL A 302 22.71 10.99 -8.20
N ALA A 303 21.70 11.15 -9.06
CA ALA A 303 21.55 12.34 -9.89
C ALA A 303 21.47 13.62 -9.06
N GLY A 304 20.68 13.61 -7.97
CA GLY A 304 20.56 14.73 -7.04
C GLY A 304 21.87 15.11 -6.37
N LEU A 305 22.64 14.12 -5.91
CA LEU A 305 23.97 14.35 -5.32
C LEU A 305 24.96 14.94 -6.34
N VAL A 306 25.00 14.38 -7.55
CA VAL A 306 25.88 14.87 -8.63
C VAL A 306 25.54 16.30 -9.01
N ILE A 307 24.24 16.61 -9.21
CA ILE A 307 23.78 17.96 -9.55
C ILE A 307 24.04 18.91 -8.41
N GLY A 308 23.74 18.52 -7.16
CA GLY A 308 23.95 19.36 -5.98
C GLY A 308 25.44 19.71 -5.76
N ILE A 309 26.34 18.76 -6.01
CA ILE A 309 27.81 19.02 -5.98
C ILE A 309 28.18 19.96 -7.14
N ALA A 310 27.71 19.70 -8.36
CA ALA A 310 28.03 20.54 -9.52
C ALA A 310 27.53 21.97 -9.41
N GLN A 311 26.40 22.19 -8.71
CA GLN A 311 25.84 23.52 -8.44
C GLN A 311 26.42 24.20 -7.18
N GLY A 312 27.29 23.51 -6.44
CA GLY A 312 27.86 24.00 -5.19
C GLY A 312 26.92 23.97 -3.98
N SER A 313 25.76 23.30 -4.10
CA SER A 313 24.84 23.08 -2.95
C SER A 313 25.46 22.09 -1.95
N PHE A 314 26.28 21.17 -2.40
CA PHE A 314 26.99 20.20 -1.58
C PHE A 314 28.49 20.18 -1.88
N THR A 315 29.29 19.98 -0.85
CA THR A 315 30.65 19.41 -0.99
C THR A 315 30.54 17.88 -0.89
N LEU A 316 31.59 17.14 -1.22
CA LEU A 316 31.56 15.67 -1.08
C LEU A 316 31.25 15.23 0.37
N VAL A 317 31.78 15.95 1.36
CA VAL A 317 31.57 15.66 2.79
C VAL A 317 30.12 15.96 3.18
N THR A 318 29.58 17.11 2.80
CA THR A 318 28.19 17.47 3.13
C THR A 318 27.18 16.60 2.38
N ALA A 319 27.50 16.13 1.17
CA ALA A 319 26.68 15.18 0.43
C ALA A 319 26.53 13.84 1.20
N LEU A 320 27.63 13.30 1.73
CA LEU A 320 27.57 12.08 2.56
C LEU A 320 26.82 12.33 3.88
N ALA A 321 27.02 13.50 4.51
CA ALA A 321 26.26 13.86 5.70
C ALA A 321 24.75 13.94 5.42
N THR A 322 24.33 14.54 4.31
CA THR A 322 22.93 14.63 3.88
C THR A 322 22.31 13.24 3.66
N VAL A 323 23.07 12.29 3.11
CA VAL A 323 22.63 10.89 3.01
C VAL A 323 22.40 10.30 4.41
N GLY A 324 23.33 10.52 5.34
CA GLY A 324 23.21 10.08 6.73
C GLY A 324 21.99 10.68 7.45
N ASP A 325 21.72 11.95 7.23
CA ASP A 325 20.54 12.63 7.79
C ASP A 325 19.24 12.10 7.19
N GLY A 326 19.24 11.74 5.90
CA GLY A 326 18.10 11.09 5.25
C GLY A 326 17.80 9.71 5.85
N ILE A 327 18.81 8.91 6.15
CA ILE A 327 18.64 7.63 6.85
C ILE A 327 17.99 7.85 8.22
N LYS A 328 18.53 8.76 9.03
CA LYS A 328 17.99 9.09 10.37
C LYS A 328 16.55 9.59 10.32
N CYS A 329 16.19 10.33 9.26
CA CYS A 329 14.83 10.84 9.10
C CYS A 329 13.78 9.73 9.04
N MET A 330 14.12 8.56 8.51
CA MET A 330 13.17 7.47 8.26
C MET A 330 13.49 6.16 8.99
N GLU A 331 14.55 6.10 9.81
CA GLU A 331 14.96 4.86 10.50
C GLU A 331 13.88 4.34 11.47
N ASP A 332 13.20 5.21 12.20
CA ASP A 332 12.08 4.82 13.08
C ASP A 332 10.92 4.23 12.27
N THR A 333 10.57 4.84 11.15
CA THR A 333 9.51 4.36 10.26
C THR A 333 9.87 2.99 9.66
N ALA A 334 11.12 2.83 9.25
CA ALA A 334 11.62 1.56 8.74
C ALA A 334 11.60 0.46 9.82
N ALA A 335 11.98 0.78 11.06
CA ALA A 335 11.92 -0.14 12.19
C ALA A 335 10.47 -0.54 12.53
N ILE A 336 9.51 0.40 12.48
CA ILE A 336 8.08 0.14 12.71
C ILE A 336 7.58 -0.93 11.73
N ALA A 337 7.90 -0.85 10.45
CA ALA A 337 7.45 -1.83 9.46
C ALA A 337 7.88 -3.26 9.82
N VAL A 338 9.13 -3.45 10.22
CA VAL A 338 9.68 -4.75 10.66
C VAL A 338 8.99 -5.25 11.93
N MET A 339 8.80 -4.36 12.93
CA MET A 339 8.15 -4.71 14.20
C MET A 339 6.68 -5.11 14.00
N VAL A 340 5.94 -4.39 13.15
CA VAL A 340 4.55 -4.72 12.81
C VAL A 340 4.47 -6.09 12.14
N GLY A 341 5.35 -6.38 11.18
CA GLY A 341 5.40 -7.70 10.54
C GLY A 341 5.66 -8.84 11.53
N GLY A 342 6.59 -8.64 12.46
CA GLY A 342 6.84 -9.58 13.53
C GLY A 342 5.62 -9.78 14.45
N LEU A 343 4.94 -8.69 14.83
CA LEU A 343 3.71 -8.73 15.65
C LEU A 343 2.60 -9.52 14.95
N VAL A 344 2.38 -9.28 13.65
CA VAL A 344 1.38 -9.99 12.85
C VAL A 344 1.66 -11.49 12.76
N ALA A 345 2.92 -11.87 12.51
CA ALA A 345 3.31 -13.28 12.47
C ALA A 345 3.11 -13.95 13.84
N LEU A 346 3.35 -13.24 14.93
CA LEU A 346 3.10 -13.71 16.28
C LEU A 346 1.60 -13.90 16.54
N MET A 347 0.76 -12.95 16.11
CA MET A 347 -0.70 -13.08 16.18
C MET A 347 -1.23 -14.27 15.38
N SER A 348 -0.68 -14.51 14.19
CA SER A 348 -1.00 -15.68 13.36
C SER A 348 -0.60 -16.98 14.05
N TYR A 349 0.62 -17.05 14.61
CA TYR A 349 1.11 -18.21 15.36
C TYR A 349 0.22 -18.54 16.58
N LEU A 350 -0.31 -17.52 17.24
CA LEU A 350 -1.24 -17.64 18.37
C LEU A 350 -2.68 -17.98 17.95
N GLY A 351 -2.96 -18.12 16.65
CA GLY A 351 -4.26 -18.48 16.10
C GLY A 351 -5.28 -17.33 16.03
N GLY A 352 -4.83 -16.07 16.15
CA GLY A 352 -5.69 -14.89 16.07
C GLY A 352 -6.30 -14.72 14.70
N ILE A 353 -5.48 -14.88 13.66
CA ILE A 353 -5.92 -14.81 12.26
C ILE A 353 -6.94 -15.92 11.96
N ASP A 354 -6.68 -17.16 12.38
CA ASP A 354 -7.61 -18.28 12.18
C ASP A 354 -8.96 -18.06 12.88
N TRP A 355 -8.94 -17.46 14.07
CA TRP A 355 -10.18 -17.10 14.78
C TRP A 355 -11.00 -16.08 14.00
N LEU A 356 -10.35 -15.05 13.45
CA LEU A 356 -10.97 -14.03 12.64
C LEU A 356 -11.63 -14.63 11.40
N LEU A 357 -10.89 -15.46 10.66
CA LEU A 357 -11.36 -16.19 9.48
C LEU A 357 -12.60 -17.03 9.80
N ASN A 358 -12.53 -17.86 10.84
CA ASN A 358 -13.64 -18.73 11.25
C ASN A 358 -14.89 -17.95 11.70
N LYS A 359 -14.72 -16.74 12.27
CA LYS A 359 -15.86 -15.94 12.73
C LYS A 359 -16.62 -15.30 11.58
N LEU A 360 -15.89 -14.85 10.56
CA LEU A 360 -16.46 -14.14 9.41
C LEU A 360 -17.19 -15.07 8.44
N THR A 361 -16.65 -16.27 8.20
CA THR A 361 -17.21 -17.23 7.22
C THR A 361 -18.52 -17.89 7.67
N LYS A 362 -18.75 -18.02 8.98
CA LYS A 362 -19.92 -18.77 9.53
C LYS A 362 -21.29 -18.10 9.40
N ARG A 363 -21.38 -16.84 8.98
CA ARG A 363 -22.65 -16.05 9.03
C ARG A 363 -23.25 -15.68 7.67
N VAL A 364 -22.69 -16.18 6.59
CA VAL A 364 -23.15 -15.86 5.23
C VAL A 364 -24.46 -16.58 4.92
N LYS A 365 -25.47 -15.84 4.42
CA LYS A 365 -26.79 -16.40 4.05
C LYS A 365 -27.30 -15.93 2.68
N SER A 366 -26.59 -15.06 1.99
CA SER A 366 -27.01 -14.49 0.70
C SER A 366 -25.81 -14.03 -0.10
N SER A 367 -25.97 -13.86 -1.42
CA SER A 367 -24.91 -13.36 -2.31
C SER A 367 -24.35 -12.00 -1.86
N ARG A 368 -25.20 -11.04 -1.45
CA ARG A 368 -24.75 -9.75 -0.90
C ARG A 368 -24.03 -9.91 0.45
N GLY A 369 -24.52 -10.83 1.29
CA GLY A 369 -23.84 -11.18 2.53
C GLY A 369 -22.46 -11.81 2.28
N ALA A 370 -22.33 -12.59 1.21
CA ALA A 370 -21.06 -13.16 0.75
C ALA A 370 -20.10 -12.04 0.32
N GLU A 371 -20.54 -11.13 -0.53
CA GLU A 371 -19.73 -9.98 -0.95
C GLU A 371 -19.25 -9.12 0.24
N LEU A 372 -20.13 -8.81 1.20
CA LEU A 372 -19.78 -8.07 2.43
C LEU A 372 -18.82 -8.85 3.32
N SER A 373 -18.99 -10.18 3.41
CA SER A 373 -18.07 -11.03 4.19
C SER A 373 -16.68 -11.09 3.57
N ILE A 374 -16.57 -11.14 2.24
CA ILE A 374 -15.31 -11.08 1.51
C ILE A 374 -14.65 -9.70 1.72
N ALA A 375 -15.42 -8.62 1.62
CA ALA A 375 -14.94 -7.27 1.87
C ALA A 375 -14.39 -7.12 3.30
N ALA A 376 -15.16 -7.55 4.30
CA ALA A 376 -14.72 -7.53 5.70
C ALA A 376 -13.49 -8.41 5.93
N LEU A 377 -13.45 -9.60 5.31
CA LEU A 377 -12.33 -10.53 5.43
C LEU A 377 -11.03 -9.91 4.95
N VAL A 378 -11.01 -9.40 3.72
CA VAL A 378 -9.78 -8.84 3.14
C VAL A 378 -9.36 -7.57 3.86
N THR A 379 -10.31 -6.69 4.27
CA THR A 379 -10.00 -5.49 5.04
C THR A 379 -9.38 -5.81 6.40
N LEU A 380 -9.97 -6.76 7.15
CA LEU A 380 -9.44 -7.13 8.46
C LEU A 380 -8.09 -7.84 8.37
N LEU A 381 -7.89 -8.64 7.32
CA LEU A 381 -6.57 -9.20 7.03
C LEU A 381 -5.57 -8.10 6.65
N ASP A 382 -5.97 -7.10 5.90
CA ASP A 382 -5.12 -5.99 5.53
C ASP A 382 -4.71 -5.15 6.75
N LEU A 383 -5.66 -4.79 7.60
CA LEU A 383 -5.38 -4.13 8.88
C LEU A 383 -4.46 -4.96 9.79
N ALA A 384 -4.55 -6.29 9.73
CA ALA A 384 -3.73 -7.20 10.51
C ALA A 384 -2.36 -7.45 9.89
N THR A 385 -2.23 -7.50 8.55
CA THR A 385 -0.98 -7.80 7.85
C THR A 385 -0.24 -6.55 7.38
N THR A 386 -0.91 -5.40 7.38
CA THR A 386 -0.41 -4.11 6.85
C THR A 386 0.07 -4.17 5.39
N ASN A 387 -0.39 -5.18 4.66
CA ASN A 387 0.03 -5.45 3.30
C ASN A 387 -1.15 -5.97 2.47
N ASN A 388 -1.62 -5.14 1.55
CA ASN A 388 -2.77 -5.43 0.69
C ASN A 388 -2.54 -6.67 -0.20
N THR A 389 -1.36 -6.88 -0.73
CA THR A 389 -1.05 -8.06 -1.55
C THR A 389 -1.14 -9.35 -0.74
N ILE A 390 -0.56 -9.37 0.47
CA ILE A 390 -0.63 -10.53 1.37
C ILE A 390 -2.07 -10.80 1.80
N SER A 391 -2.83 -9.76 2.13
CA SER A 391 -4.23 -9.89 2.54
C SER A 391 -5.09 -10.48 1.42
N ILE A 392 -4.88 -10.04 0.16
CA ILE A 392 -5.57 -10.58 -1.02
C ILE A 392 -5.18 -12.05 -1.28
N ILE A 393 -3.89 -12.38 -1.23
CA ILE A 393 -3.41 -13.76 -1.44
C ILE A 393 -3.98 -14.69 -0.37
N THR A 394 -4.06 -14.22 0.87
CA THR A 394 -4.58 -15.01 2.00
C THR A 394 -6.10 -15.15 1.94
N ALA A 395 -6.83 -14.09 1.64
CA ALA A 395 -8.28 -14.10 1.52
C ALA A 395 -8.77 -14.80 0.24
N GLY A 396 -7.96 -14.77 -0.82
CA GLY A 396 -8.35 -15.16 -2.18
C GLY A 396 -8.96 -16.56 -2.30
N PRO A 397 -8.32 -17.63 -1.81
CA PRO A 397 -8.90 -18.98 -1.83
C PRO A 397 -10.23 -19.07 -1.09
N ILE A 398 -10.32 -18.46 0.10
CA ILE A 398 -11.55 -18.46 0.92
C ILE A 398 -12.65 -17.66 0.22
N ALA A 399 -12.30 -16.50 -0.36
CA ALA A 399 -13.24 -15.69 -1.12
C ALA A 399 -13.75 -16.43 -2.37
N LYS A 400 -12.90 -17.26 -3.00
CA LYS A 400 -13.27 -18.11 -4.12
C LYS A 400 -14.32 -19.14 -3.71
N ASP A 401 -14.10 -19.86 -2.61
CA ASP A 401 -15.03 -20.85 -2.08
C ASP A 401 -16.39 -20.21 -1.71
N ILE A 402 -16.36 -19.08 -1.00
CA ILE A 402 -17.58 -18.30 -0.68
C ILE A 402 -18.29 -17.86 -1.96
N SER A 403 -17.56 -17.40 -2.97
CA SER A 403 -18.15 -16.95 -4.24
C SER A 403 -18.84 -18.07 -4.99
N ASP A 404 -18.24 -19.25 -5.04
CA ASP A 404 -18.81 -20.43 -5.69
C ASP A 404 -20.08 -20.91 -4.95
N GLU A 405 -20.05 -20.95 -3.61
CA GLU A 405 -21.19 -21.36 -2.78
C GLU A 405 -22.40 -20.41 -2.95
N PHE A 406 -22.15 -19.07 -2.97
CA PHE A 406 -23.21 -18.06 -3.04
C PHE A 406 -23.44 -17.46 -4.43
N SER A 407 -22.88 -18.09 -5.48
CA SER A 407 -23.02 -17.68 -6.90
C SER A 407 -22.62 -16.20 -7.15
N VAL A 408 -21.58 -15.70 -6.49
CA VAL A 408 -20.94 -14.43 -6.78
C VAL A 408 -19.97 -14.61 -7.95
N SER A 409 -19.95 -13.68 -8.92
CA SER A 409 -19.01 -13.81 -10.04
C SER A 409 -17.57 -13.58 -9.58
N ARG A 410 -16.63 -14.35 -10.10
CA ARG A 410 -15.21 -14.25 -9.75
C ARG A 410 -14.59 -12.90 -10.08
N VAL A 411 -15.06 -12.23 -11.15
CA VAL A 411 -14.67 -10.86 -11.48
C VAL A 411 -15.08 -9.89 -10.37
N ARG A 412 -16.30 -10.04 -9.85
CA ARG A 412 -16.82 -9.26 -8.73
C ARG A 412 -16.01 -9.52 -7.45
N THR A 413 -15.68 -10.77 -7.19
CA THR A 413 -14.85 -11.16 -6.05
C THR A 413 -13.45 -10.57 -6.12
N ALA A 414 -12.79 -10.65 -7.29
CA ALA A 414 -11.49 -10.02 -7.52
C ALA A 414 -11.55 -8.50 -7.31
N SER A 415 -12.64 -7.87 -7.80
CA SER A 415 -12.88 -6.44 -7.60
C SER A 415 -13.02 -6.08 -6.12
N ILE A 416 -13.80 -6.85 -5.34
CA ILE A 416 -14.00 -6.61 -3.91
C ILE A 416 -12.70 -6.83 -3.12
N LEU A 417 -11.96 -7.90 -3.40
CA LEU A 417 -10.67 -8.17 -2.75
C LEU A 417 -9.70 -7.01 -2.91
N ASP A 418 -9.55 -6.50 -4.12
CA ASP A 418 -8.60 -5.44 -4.40
C ASP A 418 -9.09 -4.06 -3.90
N LEU A 419 -10.37 -3.73 -4.12
CA LEU A 419 -10.94 -2.47 -3.67
C LEU A 419 -10.88 -2.31 -2.14
N PHE A 420 -11.30 -3.34 -1.41
CA PHE A 420 -11.39 -3.25 0.05
C PHE A 420 -10.04 -3.44 0.75
N SER A 421 -9.07 -4.13 0.14
CA SER A 421 -7.70 -4.13 0.66
C SER A 421 -7.05 -2.76 0.46
N SER A 422 -7.15 -2.19 -0.75
CA SER A 422 -6.60 -0.85 -1.02
C SER A 422 -7.26 0.23 -0.17
N ALA A 423 -8.60 0.18 0.02
CA ALA A 423 -9.30 1.10 0.89
C ALA A 423 -8.85 0.95 2.35
N GLY A 424 -8.70 -0.29 2.85
CA GLY A 424 -8.22 -0.61 4.19
C GLY A 424 -6.82 -0.08 4.44
N ASN A 425 -5.91 -0.38 3.53
CA ASN A 425 -4.52 0.04 3.61
C ASN A 425 -4.37 1.57 3.61
N GLY A 426 -5.15 2.26 2.75
CA GLY A 426 -5.10 3.72 2.65
C GLY A 426 -5.72 4.49 3.81
N VAL A 427 -6.32 3.81 4.81
CA VAL A 427 -6.80 4.42 6.07
C VAL A 427 -6.18 3.78 7.31
N CYS A 428 -5.32 2.79 7.15
CA CYS A 428 -4.67 2.10 8.26
C CYS A 428 -3.50 2.93 8.79
N PRO A 429 -3.52 3.43 10.04
CA PRO A 429 -2.48 4.33 10.54
C PRO A 429 -1.06 3.74 10.57
N TRP A 430 -0.95 2.43 10.54
CA TRP A 430 0.33 1.71 10.51
C TRP A 430 0.64 1.06 9.16
N ALA A 431 -0.13 1.37 8.11
CA ALA A 431 0.20 0.96 6.76
C ALA A 431 1.36 1.78 6.19
N GLY A 432 2.15 1.15 5.31
CA GLY A 432 3.38 1.73 4.80
C GLY A 432 3.23 3.10 4.18
N GLN A 433 2.17 3.37 3.44
CA GLN A 433 1.90 4.64 2.79
C GLN A 433 1.66 5.78 3.80
N ILE A 434 0.88 5.49 4.85
CA ILE A 434 0.61 6.46 5.93
C ILE A 434 1.88 6.67 6.77
N LEU A 435 2.62 5.59 7.05
CA LEU A 435 3.90 5.67 7.76
C LEU A 435 4.93 6.51 6.98
N ALA A 436 5.06 6.29 5.66
CA ALA A 436 5.95 7.08 4.80
C ALA A 436 5.57 8.55 4.82
N ALA A 437 4.27 8.84 4.65
CA ALA A 437 3.76 10.22 4.67
C ALA A 437 4.03 10.89 6.02
N ALA A 438 3.71 10.21 7.13
CA ALA A 438 3.89 10.72 8.48
C ALA A 438 5.38 10.92 8.84
N GLY A 439 6.23 9.95 8.49
CA GLY A 439 7.66 10.01 8.74
C GLY A 439 8.34 11.17 8.01
N LEU A 440 8.07 11.35 6.71
CA LEU A 440 8.61 12.46 5.93
C LEU A 440 8.09 13.82 6.39
N ALA A 441 6.81 13.90 6.77
CA ALA A 441 6.17 15.15 7.17
C ALA A 441 6.37 15.50 8.65
N GLY A 442 6.85 14.58 9.48
CA GLY A 442 6.98 14.77 10.92
C GLY A 442 5.65 14.96 11.66
N VAL A 443 4.56 14.32 11.16
CA VAL A 443 3.22 14.41 11.75
C VAL A 443 2.72 13.06 12.22
N SER A 444 1.71 13.05 13.10
CA SER A 444 1.08 11.80 13.52
C SER A 444 0.33 11.11 12.36
N THR A 445 0.43 9.79 12.27
CA THR A 445 -0.32 9.00 11.29
C THR A 445 -1.83 9.20 11.41
N LEU A 446 -2.36 9.30 12.64
CA LEU A 446 -3.79 9.52 12.89
C LEU A 446 -4.26 10.90 12.42
N SER A 447 -3.40 11.92 12.36
CA SER A 447 -3.76 13.23 11.83
C SER A 447 -3.98 13.22 10.31
N ILE A 448 -3.35 12.28 9.60
CA ILE A 448 -3.44 12.12 8.14
C ILE A 448 -4.71 11.38 7.73
N VAL A 449 -5.08 10.33 8.47
CA VAL A 449 -6.19 9.42 8.13
C VAL A 449 -7.51 10.11 7.78
N PRO A 450 -7.99 11.14 8.51
CA PRO A 450 -9.23 11.85 8.16
C PRO A 450 -9.22 12.50 6.78
N PHE A 451 -8.05 12.74 6.22
CA PHE A 451 -7.85 13.38 4.91
C PHE A 451 -7.53 12.39 3.77
N CYS A 452 -7.49 11.09 4.05
CA CYS A 452 -7.38 10.03 3.05
C CYS A 452 -8.72 9.82 2.34
N TRP A 453 -9.27 10.87 1.73
CA TRP A 453 -10.64 10.90 1.24
C TRP A 453 -10.94 9.85 0.19
N TYR A 454 -10.02 9.62 -0.74
CA TYR A 454 -10.23 8.60 -1.77
C TYR A 454 -10.44 7.21 -1.15
N SER A 455 -9.60 6.81 -0.19
CA SER A 455 -9.71 5.52 0.48
C SER A 455 -10.98 5.40 1.33
N ILE A 456 -11.35 6.47 2.05
CA ILE A 456 -12.61 6.53 2.82
C ILE A 456 -13.81 6.40 1.88
N LEU A 457 -13.83 7.14 0.78
CA LEU A 457 -14.91 7.10 -0.20
C LEU A 457 -14.96 5.76 -0.95
N MET A 458 -13.81 5.10 -1.18
CA MET A 458 -13.80 3.73 -1.71
C MET A 458 -14.55 2.76 -0.80
N PHE A 459 -14.37 2.84 0.53
CA PHE A 459 -15.18 2.06 1.47
C PHE A 459 -16.66 2.36 1.34
N VAL A 460 -17.03 3.62 1.35
CA VAL A 460 -18.43 4.06 1.30
C VAL A 460 -19.09 3.57 0.00
N PHE A 461 -18.49 3.87 -1.14
CA PHE A 461 -19.05 3.44 -2.44
C PHE A 461 -18.93 1.94 -2.67
N GLY A 462 -17.88 1.29 -2.18
CA GLY A 462 -17.76 -0.17 -2.23
C GLY A 462 -18.91 -0.87 -1.51
N ILE A 463 -19.23 -0.46 -0.28
CA ILE A 463 -20.36 -1.00 0.48
C ILE A 463 -21.67 -0.64 -0.22
N PHE A 464 -21.85 0.61 -0.64
CA PHE A 464 -23.06 1.07 -1.33
C PHE A 464 -23.33 0.24 -2.58
N PHE A 465 -22.33 0.01 -3.43
CA PHE A 465 -22.47 -0.77 -4.66
C PHE A 465 -22.69 -2.27 -4.41
N ILE A 466 -22.18 -2.82 -3.33
CA ILE A 466 -22.53 -4.17 -2.89
C ILE A 466 -24.02 -4.24 -2.53
N LEU A 467 -24.51 -3.29 -1.74
CA LEU A 467 -25.90 -3.27 -1.28
C LEU A 467 -26.92 -3.13 -2.42
N ILE A 468 -26.63 -2.29 -3.42
CA ILE A 468 -27.53 -2.11 -4.59
C ILE A 468 -27.31 -3.16 -5.69
N GLY A 469 -26.22 -3.98 -5.60
CA GLY A 469 -25.91 -5.00 -6.61
C GLY A 469 -25.43 -4.40 -7.94
N TRP A 470 -24.68 -3.29 -7.91
CA TRP A 470 -24.15 -2.62 -9.11
C TRP A 470 -22.61 -2.78 -9.19
N PRO A 471 -21.99 -2.89 -10.39
CA PRO A 471 -22.60 -2.88 -11.73
C PRO A 471 -23.37 -4.15 -12.08
N LYS A 472 -24.54 -3.98 -12.72
CA LYS A 472 -25.37 -5.10 -13.18
C LYS A 472 -24.61 -5.91 -14.25
N GLY A 473 -24.66 -7.24 -14.17
CA GLY A 473 -23.96 -8.13 -15.09
C GLY A 473 -22.65 -8.71 -14.54
N LEU A 474 -22.10 -8.15 -13.45
CA LEU A 474 -21.01 -8.72 -12.68
C LEU A 474 -21.52 -9.51 -11.45
N SER A 475 -22.80 -9.34 -11.07
CA SER A 475 -23.45 -10.13 -10.04
C SER A 475 -24.14 -11.35 -10.65
N SER A 476 -23.84 -12.51 -10.12
CA SER A 476 -24.51 -13.84 -10.16
C SER A 476 -24.96 -14.50 -11.48
N ASN A 477 -25.14 -13.84 -12.61
CA ASN A 477 -25.75 -14.52 -13.77
C ASN A 477 -24.78 -14.91 -14.91
N ASN A 478 -23.51 -14.51 -14.88
CA ASN A 478 -22.58 -14.84 -15.97
C ASN A 478 -21.76 -16.12 -15.77
N ALA A 479 -21.75 -16.72 -14.57
CA ALA A 479 -21.13 -18.03 -14.36
C ALA A 479 -21.84 -19.12 -15.19
N LYS A 480 -23.18 -19.09 -15.28
CA LYS A 480 -23.98 -20.03 -16.09
C LYS A 480 -23.85 -19.80 -17.61
N ASN A 481 -23.52 -18.58 -18.05
CA ASN A 481 -23.34 -18.28 -19.48
C ASN A 481 -21.91 -18.57 -19.95
N ALA A 482 -20.91 -18.44 -19.09
CA ALA A 482 -19.53 -18.85 -19.42
C ALA A 482 -19.40 -20.38 -19.52
N GLU A 483 -20.10 -21.14 -18.71
CA GLU A 483 -20.17 -22.62 -18.81
C GLU A 483 -20.94 -23.08 -20.07
N LYS A 484 -21.94 -22.31 -20.54
CA LYS A 484 -22.65 -22.59 -21.79
C LYS A 484 -21.86 -22.23 -23.04
N ALA A 485 -20.92 -21.27 -22.96
CA ALA A 485 -20.06 -20.89 -24.06
C ALA A 485 -18.78 -21.74 -24.16
N ALA A 486 -18.46 -22.53 -23.12
CA ALA A 486 -17.32 -23.45 -23.07
C ALA A 486 -17.71 -24.92 -23.40
N LYS A 487 -19.01 -25.20 -23.57
CA LYS A 487 -19.58 -26.44 -24.15
C LYS A 487 -20.00 -26.21 -25.58
#